data_dbc516ab051afb79a0b610fcb994dc6c
#
_entry.id   dbc516ab051afb79a0b610fcb994dc6c
#
_cell.length_a   1.000
_cell.length_b   1.000
_cell.length_c   1.000
_cell.angle_alpha   90.00
_cell.angle_beta   90.00
_cell.angle_gamma   90.00
#
_symmetry.space_group_name_H-M   'P 1'
#
loop_
_entity.id
_entity.type
_entity.pdbx_description
1 polymer ?
#
loop_
_entity_poly.entity_id
_entity_poly.type
_entity_poly.pdbx_seq_one_letter_code
_entity_poly.pdbx_strand_id
1 'polypeptide(L)'
;MKRILLAAAVALSVVLTAAPAGAQDTSQVYVLHGIPGVTVDVYVNGELTLPAFEPETVAGPLELPADDYQIQVFAEGADPEADTPVIDVTAPIPADVSLSVIAHLDAEGNPTLGAFANDLSETEAGNGRVTVRHTAAAPAVDIVANDAAVPGLEGLENGGEAVVDLPAGDYPTGIAAAGTTEALVEAPITVVEGVNLVVYAIGSLDDGSFALLTQTFDGLGGAAEDEPAAPEVINAGDSGLAADSGSTTGVLVAVVALGVVLLLGAVAVPVAVRQGRRAN
;
A
#
# COMPACT_ATOMS: atom_id res chain seq x y z
N MET A 1 -71.43 18.19 50.41
CA MET A 1 -70.06 17.68 50.74
C MET A 1 -69.51 17.02 49.46
N LYS A 2 -68.72 17.78 48.70
CA LYS A 2 -68.08 17.30 47.46
C LYS A 2 -66.63 16.91 47.78
N ARG A 3 -66.28 15.62 47.64
CA ARG A 3 -64.91 15.10 47.83
C ARG A 3 -64.17 15.23 46.48
N ILE A 4 -63.15 16.06 46.45
CA ILE A 4 -62.26 16.21 45.32
C ILE A 4 -61.11 15.15 45.50
N LEU A 5 -61.06 14.18 44.61
CA LEU A 5 -59.93 13.22 44.52
C LEU A 5 -58.83 13.83 43.62
N LEU A 6 -57.71 14.13 44.24
CA LEU A 6 -56.50 14.60 43.54
C LEU A 6 -55.72 13.34 43.06
N ALA A 7 -55.66 13.11 41.76
CA ALA A 7 -54.86 12.07 41.18
C ALA A 7 -53.46 12.65 40.88
N ALA A 8 -52.44 12.16 41.60
CA ALA A 8 -51.03 12.48 41.32
C ALA A 8 -50.52 11.58 40.21
N ALA A 9 -50.23 12.15 39.04
CA ALA A 9 -49.54 11.47 37.95
C ALA A 9 -48.02 11.52 38.20
N VAL A 10 -47.43 10.37 38.50
CA VAL A 10 -45.96 10.21 38.57
C VAL A 10 -45.46 9.99 37.15
N ALA A 11 -44.81 11.00 36.57
CA ALA A 11 -44.12 10.87 35.30
C ALA A 11 -42.75 10.16 35.52
N LEU A 12 -42.67 8.89 35.11
CA LEU A 12 -41.42 8.13 35.11
C LEU A 12 -40.60 8.55 33.89
N SER A 13 -39.60 9.41 34.08
CA SER A 13 -38.67 9.82 33.05
C SER A 13 -37.63 8.70 32.85
N VAL A 14 -37.78 7.91 31.77
CA VAL A 14 -36.76 6.96 31.33
C VAL A 14 -35.63 7.76 30.66
N VAL A 15 -34.52 7.93 31.36
CA VAL A 15 -33.31 8.48 30.79
C VAL A 15 -32.65 7.32 30.00
N LEU A 16 -32.84 7.32 28.67
CA LEU A 16 -32.06 6.48 27.77
C LEU A 16 -30.64 7.03 27.76
N THR A 17 -29.73 6.42 28.51
CA THR A 17 -28.31 6.62 28.34
C THR A 17 -27.92 5.94 27.03
N ALA A 18 -27.73 6.72 25.95
CA ALA A 18 -27.03 6.23 24.77
C ALA A 18 -25.63 5.85 25.22
N ALA A 19 -25.30 4.55 25.19
CA ALA A 19 -23.93 4.10 25.32
C ALA A 19 -23.15 4.73 24.15
N PRO A 20 -21.92 5.27 24.39
CA PRO A 20 -21.09 5.69 23.28
C PRO A 20 -20.90 4.45 22.37
N ALA A 21 -21.24 4.57 21.08
CA ALA A 21 -20.81 3.62 20.10
C ALA A 21 -19.27 3.61 20.20
N GLY A 22 -18.70 2.51 20.71
CA GLY A 22 -17.26 2.36 20.73
C GLY A 22 -16.78 2.52 19.28
N ALA A 23 -15.75 3.33 19.06
CA ALA A 23 -15.05 3.32 17.78
C ALA A 23 -14.62 1.86 17.56
N GLN A 24 -15.09 1.23 16.49
CA GLN A 24 -14.58 -0.07 16.07
C GLN A 24 -13.19 0.19 15.52
N ASP A 25 -12.21 -0.59 16.00
CA ASP A 25 -10.88 -0.56 15.44
C ASP A 25 -10.97 -1.03 13.98
N THR A 26 -10.62 -0.15 13.04
CA THR A 26 -10.70 -0.42 11.60
C THR A 26 -9.31 -0.67 11.03
N SER A 27 -9.25 -1.47 9.99
CA SER A 27 -8.05 -1.73 9.21
C SER A 27 -8.15 -1.08 7.84
N GLN A 28 -7.00 -0.65 7.34
CA GLN A 28 -6.87 -0.12 5.98
C GLN A 28 -6.63 -1.24 5.00
N VAL A 29 -7.59 -1.51 4.14
CA VAL A 29 -7.53 -2.59 3.16
C VAL A 29 -7.40 -2.03 1.75
N TYR A 30 -6.34 -2.44 1.06
CA TYR A 30 -6.12 -2.17 -0.35
C TYR A 30 -6.46 -3.41 -1.15
N VAL A 31 -7.23 -3.25 -2.22
CA VAL A 31 -7.63 -4.33 -3.12
C VAL A 31 -6.88 -4.19 -4.44
N LEU A 32 -6.21 -5.25 -4.86
CA LEU A 32 -5.39 -5.27 -6.07
C LEU A 32 -5.91 -6.32 -7.05
N HIS A 33 -5.89 -5.99 -8.32
CA HIS A 33 -6.25 -6.90 -9.39
C HIS A 33 -5.02 -7.32 -10.19
N GLY A 34 -4.45 -8.48 -9.83
CA GLY A 34 -3.24 -9.03 -10.41
C GLY A 34 -3.47 -10.11 -11.48
N ILE A 35 -4.71 -10.30 -11.97
CA ILE A 35 -5.02 -11.23 -13.06
C ILE A 35 -5.15 -10.42 -14.35
N PRO A 36 -4.21 -10.51 -15.30
CA PRO A 36 -4.22 -9.70 -16.52
C PRO A 36 -5.40 -10.02 -17.45
N GLY A 37 -5.85 -8.99 -18.18
CA GLY A 37 -6.74 -9.16 -19.35
C GLY A 37 -8.21 -9.44 -19.05
N VAL A 38 -8.62 -9.40 -17.77
CA VAL A 38 -10.02 -9.64 -17.37
C VAL A 38 -10.50 -8.54 -16.43
N THR A 39 -11.57 -7.84 -16.78
CA THR A 39 -12.27 -6.94 -15.86
C THR A 39 -13.21 -7.74 -14.98
N VAL A 40 -13.31 -7.40 -13.69
CA VAL A 40 -14.08 -8.15 -12.71
C VAL A 40 -14.99 -7.27 -11.87
N ASP A 41 -16.03 -7.88 -11.31
CA ASP A 41 -16.86 -7.30 -10.26
C ASP A 41 -16.50 -7.97 -8.92
N VAL A 42 -16.16 -7.15 -7.91
CA VAL A 42 -15.81 -7.65 -6.57
C VAL A 42 -16.96 -7.40 -5.60
N TYR A 43 -17.44 -8.48 -5.00
CA TYR A 43 -18.46 -8.46 -3.97
C TYR A 43 -17.84 -8.75 -2.60
N VAL A 44 -18.25 -8.00 -1.60
CA VAL A 44 -17.87 -8.20 -0.21
C VAL A 44 -19.15 -8.44 0.60
N ASN A 45 -19.26 -9.58 1.27
CA ASN A 45 -20.45 -10.00 2.01
C ASN A 45 -21.74 -9.93 1.17
N GLY A 46 -21.64 -10.25 -0.13
CA GLY A 46 -22.76 -10.21 -1.09
C GLY A 46 -23.12 -8.83 -1.63
N GLU A 47 -22.39 -7.77 -1.25
CA GLU A 47 -22.57 -6.40 -1.77
C GLU A 47 -21.51 -6.10 -2.84
N LEU A 48 -21.94 -5.57 -3.99
CA LEU A 48 -21.04 -5.12 -5.06
C LEU A 48 -20.22 -3.91 -4.58
N THR A 49 -18.96 -4.15 -4.28
CA THR A 49 -18.05 -3.13 -3.69
C THR A 49 -17.18 -2.47 -4.74
N LEU A 50 -16.61 -3.24 -5.68
CA LEU A 50 -15.80 -2.72 -6.77
C LEU A 50 -16.39 -3.21 -8.11
N PRO A 51 -17.22 -2.40 -8.77
CA PRO A 51 -17.74 -2.72 -10.10
C PRO A 51 -16.69 -2.45 -11.18
N ALA A 52 -16.67 -3.26 -12.23
CA ALA A 52 -15.81 -3.11 -13.42
C ALA A 52 -14.34 -2.82 -13.03
N PHE A 53 -13.83 -3.60 -12.07
CA PHE A 53 -12.47 -3.41 -11.57
C PHE A 53 -11.47 -3.91 -12.60
N GLU A 54 -10.72 -2.97 -13.17
CA GLU A 54 -9.78 -3.24 -14.25
C GLU A 54 -8.52 -3.97 -13.76
N PRO A 55 -7.89 -4.83 -14.58
CA PRO A 55 -6.62 -5.46 -14.24
C PRO A 55 -5.50 -4.43 -14.00
N GLU A 56 -4.50 -4.83 -13.25
CA GLU A 56 -3.31 -4.03 -12.90
C GLU A 56 -3.65 -2.73 -12.13
N THR A 57 -4.78 -2.71 -11.42
CA THR A 57 -5.22 -1.56 -10.62
C THR A 57 -5.21 -1.86 -9.13
N VAL A 58 -5.14 -0.79 -8.36
CA VAL A 58 -5.20 -0.78 -6.89
C VAL A 58 -6.36 0.11 -6.46
N ALA A 59 -7.26 -0.41 -5.64
CA ALA A 59 -8.35 0.34 -5.01
C ALA A 59 -8.12 0.45 -3.49
N GLY A 60 -8.61 1.50 -2.87
CA GLY A 60 -8.50 1.71 -1.43
C GLY A 60 -7.68 2.94 -1.03
N PRO A 61 -7.40 3.12 0.29
CA PRO A 61 -7.77 2.19 1.35
C PRO A 61 -9.28 2.15 1.61
N LEU A 62 -9.79 0.95 1.88
CA LEU A 62 -11.12 0.71 2.43
C LEU A 62 -10.96 0.57 3.95
N GLU A 63 -11.70 1.36 4.72
CA GLU A 63 -11.71 1.25 6.18
C GLU A 63 -12.70 0.16 6.58
N LEU A 64 -12.18 -1.01 6.96
CA LEU A 64 -13.00 -2.16 7.33
C LEU A 64 -12.82 -2.50 8.81
N PRO A 65 -13.93 -2.66 9.58
CA PRO A 65 -13.86 -3.23 10.93
C PRO A 65 -13.22 -4.62 10.94
N ALA A 66 -12.64 -5.00 12.08
CA ALA A 66 -12.15 -6.37 12.26
C ALA A 66 -13.32 -7.36 12.24
N ASP A 67 -13.35 -8.23 11.23
CA ASP A 67 -14.38 -9.28 11.04
C ASP A 67 -13.92 -10.27 9.96
N ASP A 68 -14.73 -11.33 9.76
CA ASP A 68 -14.60 -12.24 8.65
C ASP A 68 -15.39 -11.72 7.44
N TYR A 69 -14.74 -11.56 6.30
CA TYR A 69 -15.34 -11.04 5.07
C TYR A 69 -15.39 -12.13 4.01
N GLN A 70 -16.58 -12.41 3.47
CA GLN A 70 -16.71 -13.18 2.24
C GLN A 70 -16.36 -12.27 1.06
N ILE A 71 -15.35 -12.66 0.29
CA ILE A 71 -14.90 -11.96 -0.91
C ILE A 71 -15.18 -12.86 -2.10
N GLN A 72 -16.01 -12.36 -3.01
CA GLN A 72 -16.37 -13.05 -4.24
C GLN A 72 -15.97 -12.19 -5.44
N VAL A 73 -15.30 -12.80 -6.40
CA VAL A 73 -14.87 -12.15 -7.65
C VAL A 73 -15.59 -12.82 -8.81
N PHE A 74 -16.31 -12.03 -9.56
CA PHE A 74 -17.03 -12.46 -10.76
C PHE A 74 -16.44 -11.80 -12.02
N ALA A 75 -16.66 -12.40 -13.18
CA ALA A 75 -16.44 -11.68 -14.43
C ALA A 75 -17.37 -10.46 -14.51
N GLU A 76 -16.92 -9.38 -15.12
CA GLU A 76 -17.72 -8.14 -15.28
C GLU A 76 -19.12 -8.44 -15.84
N GLY A 77 -20.15 -7.93 -15.17
CA GLY A 77 -21.55 -8.06 -15.58
C GLY A 77 -22.17 -9.45 -15.37
N ALA A 78 -21.50 -10.35 -14.66
CA ALA A 78 -22.09 -11.64 -14.26
C ALA A 78 -23.21 -11.43 -13.24
N ASP A 79 -24.18 -12.34 -13.23
CA ASP A 79 -25.28 -12.36 -12.25
C ASP A 79 -24.87 -13.19 -11.04
N PRO A 80 -24.64 -12.59 -9.85
CA PRO A 80 -24.19 -13.34 -8.67
C PRO A 80 -25.20 -14.37 -8.14
N GLU A 81 -26.48 -14.29 -8.56
CA GLU A 81 -27.49 -15.29 -8.20
C GLU A 81 -27.51 -16.51 -9.16
N ALA A 82 -26.98 -16.36 -10.38
CA ALA A 82 -27.01 -17.36 -11.43
C ALA A 82 -25.63 -17.91 -11.81
N ASP A 83 -24.59 -17.07 -11.74
CA ASP A 83 -23.25 -17.41 -12.18
C ASP A 83 -22.37 -17.85 -11.01
N THR A 84 -21.30 -18.59 -11.31
CA THR A 84 -20.33 -19.03 -10.31
C THR A 84 -19.19 -18.02 -10.23
N PRO A 85 -18.80 -17.55 -9.03
CA PRO A 85 -17.64 -16.69 -8.87
C PRO A 85 -16.34 -17.41 -9.30
N VAL A 86 -15.41 -16.66 -9.84
CA VAL A 86 -14.06 -17.11 -10.18
C VAL A 86 -13.25 -17.35 -8.89
N ILE A 87 -13.49 -16.50 -7.88
CA ILE A 87 -12.91 -16.61 -6.53
C ILE A 87 -14.06 -16.48 -5.53
N ASP A 88 -14.13 -17.39 -4.53
CA ASP A 88 -15.04 -17.30 -3.38
C ASP A 88 -14.27 -17.72 -2.13
N VAL A 89 -13.88 -16.74 -1.31
CA VAL A 89 -13.04 -16.95 -0.12
C VAL A 89 -13.59 -16.13 1.04
N THR A 90 -13.58 -16.71 2.24
CA THR A 90 -13.76 -15.94 3.48
C THR A 90 -12.40 -15.68 4.10
N ALA A 91 -12.08 -14.40 4.30
CA ALA A 91 -10.82 -13.94 4.85
C ALA A 91 -11.06 -13.11 6.12
N PRO A 92 -10.32 -13.38 7.22
CA PRO A 92 -10.37 -12.55 8.42
C PRO A 92 -9.60 -11.25 8.17
N ILE A 93 -10.19 -10.12 8.52
CA ILE A 93 -9.51 -8.82 8.61
C ILE A 93 -9.23 -8.56 10.08
N PRO A 94 -7.96 -8.58 10.53
CA PRO A 94 -7.60 -8.21 11.91
C PRO A 94 -7.84 -6.72 12.15
N ALA A 95 -7.88 -6.29 13.42
CA ALA A 95 -7.95 -4.88 13.79
C ALA A 95 -6.60 -4.16 13.60
N ASP A 96 -6.65 -2.86 13.35
CA ASP A 96 -5.50 -1.94 13.38
C ASP A 96 -4.31 -2.34 12.47
N VAL A 97 -4.60 -2.92 11.30
CA VAL A 97 -3.58 -3.29 10.34
C VAL A 97 -3.77 -2.59 9.00
N SER A 98 -2.69 -2.45 8.24
CA SER A 98 -2.73 -2.16 6.81
C SER A 98 -2.57 -3.47 6.05
N LEU A 99 -3.52 -3.79 5.17
CA LEU A 99 -3.55 -5.03 4.39
C LEU A 99 -3.63 -4.72 2.90
N SER A 100 -2.92 -5.49 2.10
CA SER A 100 -3.12 -5.56 0.65
C SER A 100 -3.70 -6.94 0.32
N VAL A 101 -4.89 -6.97 -0.27
CA VAL A 101 -5.58 -8.16 -0.73
C VAL A 101 -5.54 -8.18 -2.25
N ILE A 102 -4.95 -9.21 -2.83
CA ILE A 102 -4.74 -9.30 -4.27
C ILE A 102 -5.40 -10.54 -4.87
N ALA A 103 -6.24 -10.34 -5.89
CA ALA A 103 -6.66 -11.43 -6.77
C ALA A 103 -5.50 -11.70 -7.75
N HIS A 104 -4.97 -12.94 -7.75
CA HIS A 104 -3.80 -13.30 -8.55
C HIS A 104 -3.87 -14.75 -9.05
N LEU A 105 -2.87 -15.17 -9.80
CA LEU A 105 -2.74 -16.56 -10.23
C LEU A 105 -1.82 -17.33 -9.27
N ASP A 106 -2.24 -18.54 -8.85
CA ASP A 106 -1.35 -19.47 -8.14
C ASP A 106 -0.25 -20.01 -9.07
N ALA A 107 0.63 -20.86 -8.56
CA ALA A 107 1.74 -21.43 -9.33
C ALA A 107 1.27 -22.29 -10.53
N GLU A 108 0.08 -22.86 -10.46
CA GLU A 108 -0.58 -23.66 -11.49
C GLU A 108 -1.39 -22.81 -12.48
N GLY A 109 -1.51 -21.50 -12.25
CA GLY A 109 -2.26 -20.57 -13.08
C GLY A 109 -3.74 -20.45 -12.76
N ASN A 110 -4.19 -20.94 -11.60
CA ASN A 110 -5.57 -20.78 -11.18
C ASN A 110 -5.78 -19.46 -10.43
N PRO A 111 -6.92 -18.79 -10.61
CA PRO A 111 -7.27 -17.62 -9.84
C PRO A 111 -7.38 -17.91 -8.33
N THR A 112 -6.72 -17.08 -7.53
CA THR A 112 -6.71 -17.18 -6.06
C THR A 112 -6.66 -15.80 -5.42
N LEU A 113 -6.77 -15.75 -4.09
CA LEU A 113 -6.67 -14.52 -3.30
C LEU A 113 -5.47 -14.62 -2.35
N GLY A 114 -4.58 -13.64 -2.41
CA GLY A 114 -3.50 -13.43 -1.46
C GLY A 114 -3.81 -12.26 -0.53
N ALA A 115 -3.36 -12.33 0.72
CA ALA A 115 -3.47 -11.24 1.69
C ALA A 115 -2.12 -11.02 2.36
N PHE A 116 -1.63 -9.78 2.36
CA PHE A 116 -0.32 -9.38 2.86
C PHE A 116 -0.47 -8.21 3.82
N ALA A 117 0.13 -8.32 5.01
CA ALA A 117 0.24 -7.18 5.91
C ALA A 117 1.28 -6.20 5.37
N ASN A 118 0.94 -4.91 5.31
CA ASN A 118 1.89 -3.90 4.90
C ASN A 118 2.70 -3.45 6.12
N ASP A 119 4.01 -3.63 6.06
CA ASP A 119 4.91 -3.14 7.09
C ASP A 119 5.10 -1.63 6.92
N LEU A 120 4.50 -0.87 7.81
CA LEU A 120 4.56 0.59 7.87
C LEU A 120 5.44 1.09 9.03
N SER A 121 6.28 0.22 9.61
CA SER A 121 7.25 0.62 10.63
C SER A 121 8.30 1.58 10.05
N GLU A 122 8.85 2.44 10.91
CA GLU A 122 9.87 3.41 10.51
C GLU A 122 11.10 2.72 9.92
N THR A 123 11.69 3.34 8.90
CA THR A 123 13.00 2.98 8.34
C THR A 123 14.09 3.86 8.95
N GLU A 124 15.34 3.38 8.94
CA GLU A 124 16.49 4.22 9.31
C GLU A 124 16.63 5.42 8.36
N ALA A 125 17.13 6.55 8.88
CA ALA A 125 17.37 7.73 8.07
C ALA A 125 18.26 7.41 6.86
N GLY A 126 17.89 7.93 5.69
CA GLY A 126 18.54 7.67 4.41
C GLY A 126 18.10 6.37 3.73
N ASN A 127 17.27 5.54 4.36
CA ASN A 127 16.76 4.28 3.82
C ASN A 127 15.29 4.38 3.41
N GLY A 128 14.93 3.59 2.38
CA GLY A 128 13.56 3.22 2.08
C GLY A 128 13.41 1.70 2.18
N ARG A 129 12.18 1.24 2.24
CA ARG A 129 11.82 -0.17 2.26
C ARG A 129 11.45 -0.64 0.86
N VAL A 130 11.87 -1.83 0.49
CA VAL A 130 11.43 -2.54 -0.71
C VAL A 130 10.78 -3.84 -0.28
N THR A 131 9.52 -4.02 -0.65
CA THR A 131 8.76 -5.24 -0.42
C THR A 131 8.48 -5.88 -1.76
N VAL A 132 8.87 -7.13 -1.95
CA VAL A 132 8.61 -7.89 -3.17
C VAL A 132 7.62 -9.00 -2.86
N ARG A 133 6.54 -9.08 -3.65
CA ARG A 133 5.48 -10.09 -3.53
C ARG A 133 5.39 -10.88 -4.83
N HIS A 134 5.62 -12.17 -4.74
CA HIS A 134 5.54 -13.04 -5.90
C HIS A 134 4.13 -13.63 -6.03
N THR A 135 3.29 -12.99 -6.83
CA THR A 135 1.90 -13.36 -7.08
C THR A 135 1.63 -13.72 -8.57
N ALA A 136 2.69 -14.05 -9.31
CA ALA A 136 2.60 -14.51 -10.69
C ALA A 136 2.60 -16.04 -10.76
N ALA A 137 1.91 -16.60 -11.75
CA ALA A 137 2.06 -18.02 -12.13
C ALA A 137 3.44 -18.22 -12.78
N ALA A 138 4.43 -18.41 -11.94
CA ALA A 138 5.82 -18.64 -12.32
C ALA A 138 6.53 -19.47 -11.23
N PRO A 139 7.61 -20.17 -11.55
CA PRO A 139 8.48 -20.80 -10.55
C PRO A 139 9.07 -19.79 -9.58
N ALA A 140 9.70 -20.29 -8.50
CA ALA A 140 10.41 -19.44 -7.56
C ALA A 140 11.43 -18.55 -8.26
N VAL A 141 11.57 -17.30 -7.77
CA VAL A 141 12.41 -16.27 -8.36
C VAL A 141 13.42 -15.71 -7.36
N ASP A 142 14.51 -15.19 -7.89
CA ASP A 142 15.48 -14.35 -7.19
C ASP A 142 15.39 -12.92 -7.74
N ILE A 143 15.51 -11.92 -6.87
CA ILE A 143 15.75 -10.55 -7.31
C ILE A 143 17.26 -10.36 -7.43
N VAL A 144 17.68 -9.91 -8.60
CA VAL A 144 19.10 -9.72 -8.92
C VAL A 144 19.41 -8.25 -9.16
N ALA A 145 20.62 -7.84 -8.78
CA ALA A 145 21.17 -6.53 -9.07
C ALA A 145 22.67 -6.68 -9.36
N ASN A 146 23.18 -6.03 -10.41
CA ASN A 146 24.59 -6.10 -10.80
C ASN A 146 25.12 -7.55 -10.92
N ASP A 147 24.36 -8.43 -11.58
CA ASP A 147 24.67 -9.85 -11.80
C ASP A 147 24.82 -10.70 -10.52
N ALA A 148 24.24 -10.26 -9.41
CA ALA A 148 24.20 -10.97 -8.14
C ALA A 148 22.79 -10.97 -7.54
N ALA A 149 22.43 -12.06 -6.86
CA ALA A 149 21.19 -12.09 -6.10
C ALA A 149 21.25 -11.07 -4.95
N VAL A 150 20.14 -10.37 -4.71
CA VAL A 150 20.02 -9.41 -3.62
C VAL A 150 19.73 -10.19 -2.33
N PRO A 151 20.62 -10.09 -1.30
CA PRO A 151 20.44 -10.83 -0.05
C PRO A 151 19.08 -10.54 0.60
N GLY A 152 18.36 -11.61 0.93
CA GLY A 152 17.01 -11.53 1.52
C GLY A 152 15.86 -11.47 0.51
N LEU A 153 16.16 -11.39 -0.81
CA LEU A 153 15.17 -11.40 -1.89
C LEU A 153 15.38 -12.62 -2.83
N GLU A 154 15.82 -13.75 -2.26
CA GLU A 154 16.11 -15.00 -3.01
C GLU A 154 15.06 -16.07 -2.74
N GLY A 155 14.84 -16.95 -3.69
CA GLY A 155 13.99 -18.13 -3.56
C GLY A 155 12.53 -17.81 -3.29
N LEU A 156 12.02 -16.70 -3.81
CA LEU A 156 10.66 -16.25 -3.55
C LEU A 156 9.66 -17.13 -4.32
N GLU A 157 8.88 -17.93 -3.61
CA GLU A 157 7.84 -18.80 -4.17
C GLU A 157 6.54 -18.00 -4.42
N ASN A 158 5.66 -18.53 -5.30
CA ASN A 158 4.32 -17.94 -5.50
C ASN A 158 3.55 -17.83 -4.18
N GLY A 159 2.93 -16.68 -3.93
CA GLY A 159 2.29 -16.32 -2.66
C GLY A 159 3.26 -15.85 -1.58
N GLY A 160 4.58 -15.82 -1.85
CA GLY A 160 5.61 -15.38 -0.93
C GLY A 160 5.86 -13.87 -0.97
N GLU A 161 6.44 -13.38 0.13
CA GLU A 161 6.87 -11.99 0.32
C GLU A 161 8.29 -11.95 0.85
N ALA A 162 9.07 -10.96 0.42
CA ALA A 162 10.36 -10.63 0.99
C ALA A 162 10.51 -9.11 1.14
N VAL A 163 11.16 -8.69 2.22
CA VAL A 163 11.29 -7.28 2.63
C VAL A 163 12.75 -6.96 2.91
N VAL A 164 13.23 -5.83 2.41
CA VAL A 164 14.58 -5.33 2.67
C VAL A 164 14.57 -3.81 2.75
N ASP A 165 15.31 -3.25 3.70
CA ASP A 165 15.57 -1.82 3.78
C ASP A 165 16.88 -1.50 3.06
N LEU A 166 16.85 -0.55 2.12
CA LEU A 166 17.97 -0.17 1.28
C LEU A 166 18.18 1.35 1.34
N PRO A 167 19.43 1.83 1.19
CA PRO A 167 19.69 3.26 0.99
C PRO A 167 18.87 3.82 -0.16
N ALA A 168 18.41 5.07 -0.02
CA ALA A 168 17.71 5.76 -1.11
C ALA A 168 18.62 5.87 -2.34
N GLY A 169 18.10 5.57 -3.53
CA GLY A 169 18.84 5.56 -4.78
C GLY A 169 18.20 4.72 -5.87
N ASP A 170 18.86 4.68 -7.03
CA ASP A 170 18.43 3.90 -8.19
C ASP A 170 19.17 2.56 -8.23
N TYR A 171 18.41 1.48 -8.42
CA TYR A 171 18.92 0.12 -8.45
C TYR A 171 18.56 -0.54 -9.78
N PRO A 172 19.56 -0.98 -10.56
CA PRO A 172 19.33 -1.74 -11.80
C PRO A 172 18.99 -3.20 -11.44
N THR A 173 17.78 -3.42 -10.96
CA THR A 173 17.32 -4.74 -10.54
C THR A 173 16.66 -5.50 -11.69
N GLY A 174 16.59 -6.82 -11.54
CA GLY A 174 15.88 -7.73 -12.42
C GLY A 174 15.33 -8.91 -11.66
N ILE A 175 14.48 -9.68 -12.31
CA ILE A 175 13.91 -10.92 -11.80
C ILE A 175 14.55 -12.07 -12.55
N ALA A 176 15.16 -13.01 -11.83
CA ALA A 176 15.80 -14.20 -12.35
C ALA A 176 15.09 -15.47 -11.85
N ALA A 177 15.29 -16.60 -12.53
CA ALA A 177 14.89 -17.88 -11.97
C ALA A 177 15.71 -18.17 -10.71
N ALA A 178 15.11 -18.76 -9.68
CA ALA A 178 15.77 -19.06 -8.42
C ALA A 178 17.08 -19.86 -8.63
N GLY A 179 18.14 -19.39 -7.97
CA GLY A 179 19.49 -19.97 -8.10
C GLY A 179 20.26 -19.54 -9.34
N THR A 180 19.75 -18.56 -10.10
CA THR A 180 20.45 -17.96 -11.24
C THR A 180 20.62 -16.46 -11.08
N THR A 181 21.53 -15.85 -11.84
CA THR A 181 21.75 -14.38 -11.83
C THR A 181 21.44 -13.73 -13.17
N GLU A 182 21.02 -14.49 -14.16
CA GLU A 182 20.60 -13.95 -15.45
C GLU A 182 19.14 -13.47 -15.35
N ALA A 183 18.92 -12.17 -15.46
CA ALA A 183 17.58 -11.59 -15.39
C ALA A 183 16.72 -12.06 -16.57
N LEU A 184 15.57 -12.64 -16.27
CA LEU A 184 14.51 -12.95 -17.24
C LEU A 184 13.73 -11.68 -17.57
N VAL A 185 13.58 -10.81 -16.59
CA VAL A 185 12.87 -9.54 -16.70
C VAL A 185 13.71 -8.45 -16.03
N GLU A 186 13.99 -7.39 -16.76
CA GLU A 186 14.62 -6.17 -16.23
C GLU A 186 13.56 -5.37 -15.45
N ALA A 187 13.85 -5.03 -14.21
CA ALA A 187 12.92 -4.36 -13.30
C ALA A 187 13.67 -3.29 -12.46
N PRO A 188 14.20 -2.23 -13.07
CA PRO A 188 14.90 -1.20 -12.32
C PRO A 188 13.93 -0.49 -11.36
N ILE A 189 14.39 -0.21 -10.13
CA ILE A 189 13.62 0.47 -9.10
C ILE A 189 14.35 1.71 -8.59
N THR A 190 13.58 2.69 -8.11
CA THR A 190 14.06 3.83 -7.33
C THR A 190 13.58 3.67 -5.89
N VAL A 191 14.50 3.58 -4.95
CA VAL A 191 14.24 3.56 -3.51
C VAL A 191 14.22 5.00 -3.00
N VAL A 192 13.15 5.38 -2.32
CA VAL A 192 12.97 6.72 -1.75
C VAL A 192 13.02 6.61 -0.22
N GLU A 193 13.75 7.52 0.43
CA GLU A 193 13.83 7.58 1.89
C GLU A 193 12.45 7.68 2.53
N GLY A 194 12.19 6.87 3.56
CA GLY A 194 10.94 6.86 4.30
C GLY A 194 9.73 6.37 3.51
N VAL A 195 9.95 5.65 2.41
CA VAL A 195 8.89 5.07 1.56
C VAL A 195 9.06 3.56 1.51
N ASN A 196 7.96 2.82 1.65
CA ASN A 196 7.91 1.40 1.28
C ASN A 196 7.42 1.29 -0.16
N LEU A 197 8.29 0.85 -1.05
CA LEU A 197 7.96 0.46 -2.42
C LEU A 197 7.60 -1.02 -2.43
N VAL A 198 6.33 -1.34 -2.64
CA VAL A 198 5.85 -2.71 -2.79
C VAL A 198 5.74 -3.05 -4.27
N VAL A 199 6.41 -4.11 -4.69
CA VAL A 199 6.43 -4.60 -6.08
C VAL A 199 5.77 -5.98 -6.10
N TYR A 200 4.72 -6.13 -6.87
CA TYR A 200 4.03 -7.39 -7.11
C TYR A 200 4.42 -7.93 -8.49
N ALA A 201 4.94 -9.13 -8.54
CA ALA A 201 5.01 -9.89 -9.78
C ALA A 201 3.63 -10.52 -10.01
N ILE A 202 2.97 -10.21 -11.13
CA ILE A 202 1.60 -10.65 -11.46
C ILE A 202 1.54 -11.33 -12.83
N GLY A 203 0.41 -11.94 -13.14
CA GLY A 203 0.18 -12.63 -14.42
C GLY A 203 0.87 -13.98 -14.50
N SER A 204 1.28 -14.39 -15.70
CA SER A 204 1.91 -15.67 -15.96
C SER A 204 3.13 -15.54 -16.89
N LEU A 205 4.20 -16.24 -16.54
CA LEU A 205 5.41 -16.27 -17.36
C LEU A 205 5.19 -17.15 -18.62
N ASP A 206 4.40 -18.21 -18.49
CA ASP A 206 4.20 -19.20 -19.56
C ASP A 206 3.32 -18.67 -20.70
N ASP A 207 2.33 -17.86 -20.40
CA ASP A 207 1.44 -17.26 -21.41
C ASP A 207 1.89 -15.86 -21.85
N GLY A 208 2.97 -15.32 -21.24
CA GLY A 208 3.55 -14.03 -21.60
C GLY A 208 2.80 -12.83 -21.05
N SER A 209 1.88 -13.03 -20.09
CA SER A 209 1.14 -11.96 -19.41
C SER A 209 1.85 -11.42 -18.15
N PHE A 210 3.08 -11.87 -17.89
CA PHE A 210 3.85 -11.42 -16.73
C PHE A 210 4.04 -9.90 -16.73
N ALA A 211 3.69 -9.27 -15.63
CA ALA A 211 3.80 -7.83 -15.43
C ALA A 211 4.21 -7.50 -13.98
N LEU A 212 4.54 -6.23 -13.73
CA LEU A 212 4.81 -5.72 -12.40
C LEU A 212 3.78 -4.66 -12.05
N LEU A 213 3.14 -4.83 -10.88
CA LEU A 213 2.26 -3.84 -10.28
C LEU A 213 2.97 -3.26 -9.06
N THR A 214 2.91 -1.93 -8.87
CA THR A 214 3.57 -1.26 -7.74
C THR A 214 2.57 -0.52 -6.87
N GLN A 215 2.89 -0.47 -5.58
CA GLN A 215 2.17 0.30 -4.57
C GLN A 215 3.21 0.97 -3.66
N THR A 216 2.93 2.19 -3.19
CA THR A 216 3.84 2.90 -2.27
C THR A 216 3.12 3.29 -0.99
N PHE A 217 3.86 3.25 0.11
CA PHE A 217 3.45 3.76 1.40
C PHE A 217 4.49 4.75 1.89
N ASP A 218 4.05 5.98 2.09
CA ASP A 218 4.91 7.09 2.53
C ASP A 218 4.89 7.24 4.06
N GLY A 219 5.81 8.04 4.58
CA GLY A 219 5.82 8.41 5.99
C GLY A 219 6.53 7.44 6.92
N LEU A 220 7.34 6.52 6.38
CA LEU A 220 8.15 5.58 7.15
C LEU A 220 9.49 6.20 7.60
N GLY A 221 9.81 7.42 7.19
CA GLY A 221 10.99 8.13 7.69
C GLY A 221 10.77 8.49 9.15
N GLY A 222 11.63 8.03 10.06
CA GLY A 222 11.68 8.55 11.43
C GLY A 222 11.78 10.08 11.34
N ALA A 223 11.08 10.80 12.24
CA ALA A 223 11.28 12.23 12.37
C ALA A 223 12.80 12.45 12.48
N ALA A 224 13.37 13.23 11.56
CA ALA A 224 14.76 13.65 11.71
C ALA A 224 14.88 14.15 13.15
N GLU A 225 15.68 13.49 13.98
CA GLU A 225 15.98 14.02 15.30
C GLU A 225 16.47 15.43 15.01
N ASP A 226 15.69 16.43 15.46
CA ASP A 226 16.14 17.83 15.42
C ASP A 226 17.50 17.81 16.09
N GLU A 227 18.55 17.86 15.27
CA GLU A 227 19.91 18.00 15.77
C GLU A 227 19.84 19.22 16.70
N PRO A 228 20.12 19.06 18.02
CA PRO A 228 19.91 20.15 18.94
C PRO A 228 20.71 21.32 18.39
N ALA A 229 20.01 22.39 18.03
CA ALA A 229 20.61 23.59 17.46
C ALA A 229 21.83 23.93 18.30
N ALA A 230 23.01 23.93 17.66
CA ALA A 230 24.26 24.20 18.35
C ALA A 230 24.05 25.45 19.20
N PRO A 231 24.41 25.46 20.50
CA PRO A 231 24.13 26.58 21.37
C PRO A 231 24.72 27.86 20.73
N GLU A 232 23.83 28.79 20.44
CA GLU A 232 24.21 30.10 19.93
C GLU A 232 25.16 30.69 20.96
N VAL A 233 26.43 30.84 20.57
CA VAL A 233 27.43 31.49 21.43
C VAL A 233 27.01 32.95 21.58
N ILE A 234 26.31 33.26 22.66
CA ILE A 234 26.01 34.62 23.04
C ILE A 234 27.34 35.27 23.41
N ASN A 235 27.91 35.99 22.47
CA ASN A 235 29.10 36.80 22.71
C ASN A 235 28.67 37.98 23.57
N ALA A 236 28.67 37.81 24.90
CA ALA A 236 28.49 38.87 25.85
C ALA A 236 29.79 39.65 26.00
N GLY A 237 29.93 40.75 25.26
CA GLY A 237 31.05 41.66 25.48
C GLY A 237 31.34 42.56 24.30
N ASP A 238 30.63 43.66 24.17
CA ASP A 238 31.24 44.97 24.13
C ASP A 238 30.21 46.11 24.23
N SER A 239 30.32 46.87 25.30
CA SER A 239 29.57 48.10 25.52
C SER A 239 30.29 49.24 24.83
N GLY A 240 29.79 49.68 23.68
CA GLY A 240 30.33 50.85 22.94
C GLY A 240 29.21 51.58 22.21
N LEU A 241 28.84 52.73 22.76
CA LEU A 241 27.96 53.75 22.19
C LEU A 241 28.35 54.16 20.77
N ALA A 242 27.39 54.24 19.84
CA ALA A 242 27.19 55.42 19.00
C ALA A 242 25.95 55.27 18.11
N ALA A 243 25.17 56.34 18.09
CA ALA A 243 23.98 56.55 17.28
C ALA A 243 24.30 56.65 15.77
N ASP A 244 23.41 56.28 14.92
CA ASP A 244 22.60 57.14 14.05
C ASP A 244 22.05 56.41 12.81
N SER A 245 20.76 56.65 12.61
CA SER A 245 20.02 56.78 11.35
C SER A 245 20.11 55.74 10.22
N GLY A 246 18.97 55.14 9.94
CA GLY A 246 18.42 55.22 8.60
C GLY A 246 18.34 53.96 7.76
N SER A 247 17.16 53.57 7.57
CA SER A 247 16.57 53.07 6.32
C SER A 247 15.94 51.66 6.38
N THR A 248 14.65 51.69 6.44
CA THR A 248 13.70 50.63 6.13
C THR A 248 13.93 50.05 4.75
N THR A 249 14.13 48.72 4.68
CA THR A 249 13.73 47.98 3.49
C THR A 249 13.18 46.65 3.96
N GLY A 250 11.87 46.55 3.95
CA GLY A 250 11.16 45.31 4.22
C GLY A 250 11.38 44.30 3.10
N VAL A 251 11.87 43.14 3.46
CA VAL A 251 11.85 42.00 2.55
C VAL A 251 10.61 41.15 2.94
N LEU A 252 9.61 41.21 2.09
CA LEU A 252 8.48 40.30 2.10
C LEU A 252 8.99 38.92 1.69
N VAL A 253 9.04 37.99 2.64
CA VAL A 253 9.18 36.57 2.32
C VAL A 253 7.79 36.04 1.96
N ALA A 254 7.57 35.84 0.67
CA ALA A 254 6.40 35.14 0.17
C ALA A 254 6.59 33.65 0.42
N VAL A 255 5.79 33.10 1.34
CA VAL A 255 5.65 31.65 1.49
C VAL A 255 4.81 31.16 0.31
N VAL A 256 5.44 30.53 -0.65
CA VAL A 256 4.76 29.78 -1.72
C VAL A 256 4.41 28.43 -1.13
N ALA A 257 3.14 28.26 -0.77
CA ALA A 257 2.58 26.94 -0.49
C ALA A 257 2.46 26.20 -1.83
N LEU A 258 3.38 25.28 -2.10
CA LEU A 258 3.29 24.38 -3.23
C LEU A 258 2.27 23.28 -2.87
N GLY A 259 1.05 23.40 -3.39
CA GLY A 259 0.07 22.34 -3.35
C GLY A 259 0.54 21.21 -4.27
N VAL A 260 0.94 20.10 -3.69
CA VAL A 260 1.19 18.85 -4.42
C VAL A 260 -0.16 18.24 -4.76
N VAL A 261 -0.56 18.33 -6.01
CA VAL A 261 -1.66 17.54 -6.57
C VAL A 261 -1.07 16.15 -6.84
N LEU A 262 -1.42 15.20 -5.99
CA LEU A 262 -1.14 13.77 -6.23
C LEU A 262 -2.04 13.29 -7.39
N LEU A 263 -1.46 13.21 -8.57
CA LEU A 263 -1.97 12.42 -9.68
C LEU A 263 -1.51 10.97 -9.42
N LEU A 264 -2.42 10.15 -8.92
CA LEU A 264 -2.28 8.69 -8.93
C LEU A 264 -2.34 8.23 -10.40
N GLY A 265 -1.19 8.17 -11.04
CA GLY A 265 -1.03 7.59 -12.36
C GLY A 265 -0.42 6.20 -12.19
N ALA A 266 -1.19 5.16 -12.47
CA ALA A 266 -0.63 3.84 -12.70
C ALA A 266 0.25 3.94 -13.95
N VAL A 267 1.56 3.89 -13.76
CA VAL A 267 2.51 3.79 -14.87
C VAL A 267 2.69 2.31 -15.15
N ALA A 268 1.96 1.80 -16.14
CA ALA A 268 2.28 0.51 -16.73
C ALA A 268 3.61 0.66 -17.50
N VAL A 269 4.66 0.05 -16.97
CA VAL A 269 5.95 -0.04 -17.68
C VAL A 269 5.86 -1.25 -18.62
N PRO A 270 5.96 -1.07 -19.96
CA PRO A 270 5.98 -2.20 -20.86
C PRO A 270 7.28 -3.01 -20.66
N VAL A 271 7.13 -4.24 -20.23
CA VAL A 271 8.23 -5.18 -20.04
C VAL A 271 8.66 -5.72 -21.42
N ALA A 272 9.89 -5.45 -21.82
CA ALA A 272 10.46 -6.04 -23.02
C ALA A 272 11.00 -7.45 -22.72
N VAL A 273 10.24 -8.47 -23.08
CA VAL A 273 10.69 -9.87 -23.03
C VAL A 273 11.67 -10.13 -24.18
N ARG A 274 12.92 -10.41 -23.84
CA ARG A 274 13.95 -10.81 -24.81
C ARG A 274 13.79 -12.29 -25.15
N GLN A 275 13.10 -12.61 -26.25
CA GLN A 275 13.04 -13.97 -26.76
C GLN A 275 14.43 -14.42 -27.19
N GLY A 276 14.99 -15.37 -26.45
CA GLY A 276 16.22 -16.04 -26.81
C GLY A 276 16.08 -16.79 -28.14
N ARG A 277 16.79 -16.33 -29.17
CA ARG A 277 16.91 -17.06 -30.44
C ARG A 277 17.66 -18.36 -30.20
N ARG A 278 16.94 -19.47 -30.25
CA ARG A 278 17.59 -20.79 -30.43
C ARG A 278 18.20 -20.81 -31.83
N ALA A 279 19.54 -20.89 -31.88
CA ALA A 279 20.23 -21.21 -33.10
C ALA A 279 20.15 -22.74 -33.32
N ASN A 280 19.78 -23.11 -34.51
CA ASN A 280 19.86 -24.49 -35.06
C ASN A 280 21.31 -24.86 -35.33
#